data_5b0ef5d7774797fee3d4aeb99abd60f6
#
_entry.id   5b0ef5d7774797fee3d4aeb99abd60f6
#
_cell.length_a   1.000
_cell.length_b   1.000
_cell.length_c   1.000
_cell.angle_alpha   90.00
_cell.angle_beta   90.00
_cell.angle_gamma   90.00
#
_symmetry.space_group_name_H-M   'P 1'
#
loop_
_entity.id
_entity.type
_entity.pdbx_description
1 polymer ?
#
loop_
_entity_poly.entity_id
_entity_poly.type
_entity_poly.pdbx_seq_one_letter_code
_entity_poly.pdbx_strand_id
1 'polypeptide(L)'
;MSKSLDFLTEALRRLPGVGPKSAQRMAFHLLQHDREGAAMLSRALYQAVEAVHHCGMCNTFSELEVCELCSDPERDHALLCVVETPADQLMIEQTLTFKGLYFVLMGRLSPLDGIGPRDLHLDKLVSRAADGLVSEVVLATNFTNEGEATAHYISEMLKARGLKVSRLARGVPVGGELEYVDAGTIARAMLDRRSA
;
A
#
# COMPACT_ATOMS: atom_id res chain seq x y z
N MET A 1 0.17 -6.57 -39.38
CA MET A 1 1.06 -7.32 -38.46
C MET A 1 0.43 -8.68 -38.13
N SER A 2 1.16 -9.60 -37.50
CA SER A 2 0.58 -10.87 -37.02
C SER A 2 -0.41 -10.62 -35.89
N LYS A 3 -1.57 -11.31 -35.93
CA LYS A 3 -2.62 -11.16 -34.87
C LYS A 3 -2.05 -11.38 -33.44
N SER A 4 -1.13 -12.33 -33.28
CA SER A 4 -0.48 -12.60 -31.98
C SER A 4 0.43 -11.47 -31.53
N LEU A 5 1.12 -10.82 -32.48
CA LEU A 5 1.97 -9.65 -32.14
C LEU A 5 1.12 -8.43 -31.76
N ASP A 6 0.02 -8.22 -32.45
CA ASP A 6 -0.92 -7.14 -32.12
C ASP A 6 -1.54 -7.37 -30.74
N PHE A 7 -1.95 -8.60 -30.43
CA PHE A 7 -2.48 -8.98 -29.12
C PHE A 7 -1.47 -8.79 -27.99
N LEU A 8 -0.21 -9.21 -28.18
CA LEU A 8 0.86 -8.98 -27.20
C LEU A 8 1.10 -7.49 -26.95
N THR A 9 1.13 -6.70 -28.04
CA THR A 9 1.32 -5.24 -27.92
C THR A 9 0.17 -4.59 -27.12
N GLU A 10 -1.06 -4.97 -27.39
CA GLU A 10 -2.22 -4.46 -26.62
C GLU A 10 -2.20 -4.94 -25.16
N ALA A 11 -1.79 -6.17 -24.88
CA ALA A 11 -1.65 -6.67 -23.52
C ALA A 11 -0.60 -5.88 -22.72
N LEU A 12 0.55 -5.58 -23.32
CA LEU A 12 1.60 -4.75 -22.69
C LEU A 12 1.15 -3.31 -22.42
N ARG A 13 0.25 -2.76 -23.21
CA ARG A 13 -0.33 -1.41 -23.00
C ARG A 13 -1.20 -1.30 -21.75
N ARG A 14 -1.62 -2.43 -21.17
CA ARG A 14 -2.36 -2.44 -19.88
C ARG A 14 -1.47 -2.10 -18.68
N LEU A 15 -0.14 -2.16 -18.86
CA LEU A 15 0.79 -1.80 -17.81
C LEU A 15 0.85 -0.27 -17.62
N PRO A 16 0.85 0.23 -16.36
CA PRO A 16 0.95 1.66 -16.08
C PRO A 16 2.21 2.26 -16.72
N GLY A 17 2.07 3.42 -17.37
CA GLY A 17 3.19 4.11 -18.03
C GLY A 17 3.64 3.51 -19.36
N VAL A 18 3.02 2.42 -19.85
CA VAL A 18 3.37 1.80 -21.13
C VAL A 18 2.48 2.33 -22.25
N GLY A 19 3.03 3.27 -23.02
CA GLY A 19 2.38 3.79 -24.22
C GLY A 19 2.56 2.88 -25.44
N PRO A 20 1.88 3.18 -26.59
CA PRO A 20 1.91 2.34 -27.78
C PRO A 20 3.32 2.05 -28.32
N LYS A 21 4.20 3.06 -28.37
CA LYS A 21 5.59 2.89 -28.84
C LYS A 21 6.42 2.01 -27.91
N SER A 22 6.26 2.15 -26.59
CA SER A 22 6.95 1.33 -25.61
C SER A 22 6.48 -0.11 -25.67
N ALA A 23 5.18 -0.36 -25.75
CA ALA A 23 4.60 -1.69 -25.88
C ALA A 23 5.12 -2.41 -27.14
N GLN A 24 5.13 -1.73 -28.29
CA GLN A 24 5.65 -2.29 -29.55
C GLN A 24 7.13 -2.64 -29.44
N ARG A 25 7.95 -1.77 -28.85
CA ARG A 25 9.38 -2.01 -28.63
C ARG A 25 9.62 -3.20 -27.70
N MET A 26 8.86 -3.32 -26.63
CA MET A 26 8.91 -4.45 -25.70
C MET A 26 8.53 -5.76 -26.41
N ALA A 27 7.43 -5.76 -27.17
CA ALA A 27 6.99 -6.94 -27.93
C ALA A 27 8.05 -7.42 -28.92
N PHE A 28 8.67 -6.50 -29.67
CA PHE A 28 9.74 -6.84 -30.61
C PHE A 28 10.98 -7.37 -29.90
N HIS A 29 11.40 -6.73 -28.80
CA HIS A 29 12.54 -7.18 -28.01
C HIS A 29 12.34 -8.62 -27.52
N LEU A 30 11.21 -8.91 -26.88
CA LEU A 30 10.88 -10.25 -26.38
C LEU A 30 10.89 -11.31 -27.48
N LEU A 31 10.30 -11.01 -28.64
CA LEU A 31 10.20 -12.00 -29.72
C LEU A 31 11.48 -12.19 -30.53
N GLN A 32 12.32 -11.15 -30.60
CA GLN A 32 13.55 -11.18 -31.41
C GLN A 32 14.77 -11.59 -30.59
N HIS A 33 14.85 -11.11 -29.30
CA HIS A 33 16.08 -11.22 -28.54
C HIS A 33 15.93 -12.07 -27.27
N ASP A 34 14.71 -12.24 -26.72
CA ASP A 34 14.51 -12.91 -25.43
C ASP A 34 13.23 -13.74 -25.37
N ARG A 35 13.15 -14.76 -26.21
CA ARG A 35 11.99 -15.67 -26.23
C ARG A 35 11.85 -16.51 -24.97
N GLU A 36 12.95 -16.83 -24.31
CA GLU A 36 12.95 -17.58 -23.06
C GLU A 36 12.42 -16.70 -21.91
N GLY A 37 12.87 -15.44 -21.83
CA GLY A 37 12.33 -14.46 -20.90
C GLY A 37 10.85 -14.18 -21.14
N ALA A 38 10.41 -14.11 -22.39
CA ALA A 38 8.99 -13.98 -22.72
C ALA A 38 8.15 -15.17 -22.19
N ALA A 39 8.65 -16.39 -22.36
CA ALA A 39 7.99 -17.59 -21.86
C ALA A 39 8.00 -17.66 -20.32
N MET A 40 9.10 -17.24 -19.69
CA MET A 40 9.21 -17.13 -18.22
C MET A 40 8.23 -16.10 -17.68
N LEU A 41 8.17 -14.90 -18.26
CA LEU A 41 7.23 -13.84 -17.87
C LEU A 41 5.77 -14.31 -17.96
N SER A 42 5.42 -14.99 -19.05
CA SER A 42 4.08 -15.54 -19.26
C SER A 42 3.70 -16.52 -18.13
N ARG A 43 4.61 -17.45 -17.79
CA ARG A 43 4.39 -18.42 -16.70
C ARG A 43 4.29 -17.72 -15.34
N ALA A 44 5.18 -16.77 -15.04
CA ALA A 44 5.18 -16.04 -13.79
C ALA A 44 3.89 -15.24 -13.59
N LEU A 45 3.40 -14.57 -14.63
CA LEU A 45 2.12 -13.86 -14.59
C LEU A 45 0.95 -14.81 -14.33
N TYR A 46 0.91 -15.92 -15.04
CA TYR A 46 -0.12 -16.95 -14.86
C TYR A 46 -0.12 -17.49 -13.42
N GLN A 47 1.06 -17.90 -12.92
CA GLN A 47 1.20 -18.42 -11.56
C GLN A 47 0.78 -17.38 -10.50
N ALA A 48 1.20 -16.13 -10.66
CA ALA A 48 0.82 -15.07 -9.73
C ALA A 48 -0.70 -14.84 -9.69
N VAL A 49 -1.36 -14.84 -10.86
CA VAL A 49 -2.83 -14.68 -10.94
C VAL A 49 -3.58 -15.83 -10.26
N GLU A 50 -3.07 -17.05 -10.38
CA GLU A 50 -3.70 -18.23 -9.77
C GLU A 50 -3.43 -18.36 -8.26
N ALA A 51 -2.21 -18.02 -7.81
CA ALA A 51 -1.77 -18.28 -6.45
C ALA A 51 -1.95 -17.10 -5.48
N VAL A 52 -1.79 -15.86 -5.97
CA VAL A 52 -1.80 -14.69 -5.11
C VAL A 52 -3.23 -14.17 -4.89
N HIS A 53 -3.62 -14.10 -3.65
CA HIS A 53 -4.89 -13.53 -3.20
C HIS A 53 -4.67 -12.57 -2.04
N HIS A 54 -5.74 -12.06 -1.43
CA HIS A 54 -5.64 -11.18 -0.27
C HIS A 54 -5.64 -12.00 1.02
N CYS A 55 -4.69 -11.68 1.93
CA CYS A 55 -4.70 -12.21 3.29
C CYS A 55 -6.06 -11.92 3.96
N GLY A 56 -6.69 -12.95 4.52
CA GLY A 56 -7.98 -12.83 5.19
C GLY A 56 -7.98 -11.86 6.38
N MET A 57 -6.81 -11.62 6.99
CA MET A 57 -6.68 -10.74 8.15
C MET A 57 -6.24 -9.32 7.82
N CYS A 58 -5.17 -9.11 7.04
CA CYS A 58 -4.60 -7.77 6.81
C CYS A 58 -4.84 -7.23 5.42
N ASN A 59 -5.46 -7.99 4.52
CA ASN A 59 -5.77 -7.61 3.16
C ASN A 59 -4.55 -7.37 2.25
N THR A 60 -3.31 -7.69 2.68
CA THR A 60 -2.13 -7.66 1.81
C THR A 60 -2.14 -8.82 0.81
N PHE A 61 -1.31 -8.76 -0.22
CA PHE A 61 -1.12 -9.90 -1.11
C PHE A 61 -0.45 -11.08 -0.39
N SER A 62 -0.96 -12.30 -0.62
CA SER A 62 -0.47 -13.52 0.01
C SER A 62 -0.84 -14.73 -0.84
N GLU A 63 -0.01 -15.77 -0.82
CA GLU A 63 -0.36 -17.11 -1.31
C GLU A 63 -1.00 -17.98 -0.22
N LEU A 64 -0.97 -17.52 1.05
CA LEU A 64 -1.55 -18.19 2.20
C LEU A 64 -2.85 -17.47 2.62
N GLU A 65 -3.84 -18.21 3.11
CA GLU A 65 -5.08 -17.64 3.65
C GLU A 65 -4.82 -16.55 4.69
N VAL A 66 -3.82 -16.77 5.56
CA VAL A 66 -3.27 -15.78 6.50
C VAL A 66 -1.79 -15.63 6.21
N CYS A 67 -1.34 -14.41 5.91
CA CYS A 67 0.06 -14.14 5.56
C CYS A 67 1.00 -14.36 6.75
N GLU A 68 2.30 -14.51 6.48
CA GLU A 68 3.34 -14.74 7.48
C GLU A 68 3.35 -13.67 8.59
N LEU A 69 3.17 -12.39 8.25
CA LEU A 69 3.12 -11.32 9.25
C LEU A 69 1.92 -11.43 10.20
N CYS A 70 0.77 -11.88 9.70
CA CYS A 70 -0.42 -12.05 10.54
C CYS A 70 -0.38 -13.33 11.38
N SER A 71 0.37 -14.35 10.98
CA SER A 71 0.53 -15.62 11.69
C SER A 71 1.76 -15.66 12.61
N ASP A 72 2.60 -14.62 12.59
CA ASP A 72 3.80 -14.54 13.43
C ASP A 72 3.41 -14.27 14.91
N PRO A 73 3.67 -15.24 15.83
CA PRO A 73 3.32 -15.10 17.24
C PRO A 73 4.17 -14.08 18.01
N GLU A 74 5.31 -13.65 17.45
CA GLU A 74 6.17 -12.63 18.06
C GLU A 74 5.65 -11.20 17.86
N ARG A 75 4.57 -11.02 17.09
CA ARG A 75 3.99 -9.71 16.82
C ARG A 75 3.08 -9.24 17.93
N ASP A 76 3.09 -7.92 18.16
CA ASP A 76 2.20 -7.28 19.13
C ASP A 76 0.79 -7.10 18.53
N HIS A 77 -0.14 -7.93 18.99
CA HIS A 77 -1.53 -7.90 18.57
C HIS A 77 -2.29 -6.67 19.09
N ALA A 78 -1.75 -5.93 20.05
CA ALA A 78 -2.36 -4.71 20.58
C ALA A 78 -2.15 -3.50 19.65
N LEU A 79 -1.22 -3.59 18.69
CA LEU A 79 -0.90 -2.52 17.75
C LEU A 79 -1.32 -2.89 16.33
N LEU A 80 -2.16 -2.06 15.70
CA LEU A 80 -2.59 -2.22 14.32
C LEU A 80 -2.18 -1.00 13.49
N CYS A 81 -1.33 -1.21 12.48
CA CYS A 81 -0.92 -0.16 11.53
C CYS A 81 -1.74 -0.23 10.25
N VAL A 82 -2.37 0.88 9.86
CA VAL A 82 -3.16 0.99 8.63
C VAL A 82 -2.35 1.72 7.58
N VAL A 83 -2.13 1.08 6.44
CA VAL A 83 -1.37 1.59 5.28
C VAL A 83 -2.21 1.60 4.01
N GLU A 84 -1.85 2.41 3.01
CA GLU A 84 -2.58 2.48 1.73
C GLU A 84 -2.28 1.29 0.83
N THR A 85 -1.01 0.88 0.76
CA THR A 85 -0.53 -0.14 -0.19
C THR A 85 0.37 -1.18 0.47
N PRO A 86 0.56 -2.36 -0.16
CA PRO A 86 1.56 -3.32 0.29
C PRO A 86 2.99 -2.78 0.27
N ALA A 87 3.29 -1.82 -0.62
CA ALA A 87 4.59 -1.17 -0.68
C ALA A 87 4.86 -0.33 0.59
N ASP A 88 3.85 0.40 1.09
CA ASP A 88 3.97 1.16 2.34
C ASP A 88 4.20 0.22 3.53
N GLN A 89 3.50 -0.92 3.57
CA GLN A 89 3.72 -1.96 4.57
C GLN A 89 5.17 -2.45 4.54
N LEU A 90 5.68 -2.78 3.36
CA LEU A 90 7.06 -3.26 3.20
C LEU A 90 8.09 -2.21 3.66
N MET A 91 7.86 -0.94 3.36
CA MET A 91 8.74 0.15 3.80
C MET A 91 8.79 0.27 5.32
N ILE A 92 7.67 0.13 6.01
CA ILE A 92 7.64 0.15 7.48
C ILE A 92 8.35 -1.09 8.04
N GLU A 93 8.12 -2.28 7.48
CA GLU A 93 8.79 -3.51 7.90
C GLU A 93 10.33 -3.43 7.78
N GLN A 94 10.84 -2.82 6.72
CA GLN A 94 12.28 -2.61 6.52
C GLN A 94 12.93 -1.78 7.61
N THR A 95 12.17 -0.96 8.34
CA THR A 95 12.71 -0.19 9.47
C THR A 95 13.00 -1.03 10.70
N LEU A 96 12.41 -2.23 10.80
CA LEU A 96 12.49 -3.15 11.93
C LEU A 96 12.03 -2.55 13.28
N THR A 97 11.39 -1.38 13.25
CA THR A 97 10.96 -0.65 14.46
C THR A 97 9.53 -0.93 14.86
N PHE A 98 8.67 -1.33 13.92
CA PHE A 98 7.28 -1.64 14.18
C PHE A 98 7.09 -3.15 14.35
N LYS A 99 6.51 -3.57 15.47
CA LYS A 99 6.27 -4.98 15.81
C LYS A 99 4.79 -5.37 15.83
N GLY A 100 3.91 -4.43 15.52
CA GLY A 100 2.48 -4.68 15.44
C GLY A 100 2.02 -5.38 14.16
N LEU A 101 0.72 -5.50 14.02
CA LEU A 101 0.05 -6.06 12.86
C LEU A 101 -0.35 -4.95 11.89
N TYR A 102 -0.75 -5.34 10.68
CA TYR A 102 -1.12 -4.39 9.62
C TYR A 102 -2.55 -4.58 9.14
N PHE A 103 -3.07 -3.53 8.51
CA PHE A 103 -4.20 -3.58 7.59
C PHE A 103 -3.88 -2.74 6.35
N VAL A 104 -4.00 -3.34 5.17
CA VAL A 104 -3.68 -2.71 3.89
C VAL A 104 -4.99 -2.34 3.19
N LEU A 105 -5.20 -1.05 2.95
CA LEU A 105 -6.42 -0.51 2.34
C LEU A 105 -6.55 -0.85 0.85
N MET A 106 -5.43 -1.16 0.18
CA MET A 106 -5.32 -1.31 -1.28
C MET A 106 -5.71 -0.05 -2.05
N GLY A 107 -5.61 1.12 -1.41
CA GLY A 107 -5.93 2.40 -2.01
C GLY A 107 -6.18 3.49 -0.96
N ARG A 108 -6.87 4.53 -1.39
CA ARG A 108 -7.26 5.67 -0.57
C ARG A 108 -8.62 6.20 -1.02
N LEU A 109 -9.32 6.94 -0.19
CA LEU A 109 -10.55 7.62 -0.59
C LEU A 109 -10.24 8.63 -1.70
N SER A 110 -10.91 8.50 -2.82
CA SER A 110 -10.79 9.40 -3.96
C SER A 110 -12.15 9.57 -4.62
N PRO A 111 -12.92 10.61 -4.25
CA PRO A 111 -14.21 10.89 -4.88
C PRO A 111 -14.10 11.12 -6.40
N LEU A 112 -12.97 11.66 -6.86
CA LEU A 112 -12.71 11.90 -8.27
C LEU A 112 -12.56 10.60 -9.07
N ASP A 113 -11.97 9.57 -8.44
CA ASP A 113 -11.79 8.25 -9.04
C ASP A 113 -12.94 7.29 -8.70
N GLY A 114 -13.96 7.76 -7.96
CA GLY A 114 -15.10 6.96 -7.53
C GLY A 114 -14.79 5.96 -6.40
N ILE A 115 -13.62 6.09 -5.74
CA ILE A 115 -13.19 5.18 -4.67
C ILE A 115 -13.79 5.63 -3.34
N GLY A 116 -14.68 4.82 -2.79
CA GLY A 116 -15.37 5.05 -1.52
C GLY A 116 -14.94 4.10 -0.40
N PRO A 117 -15.58 4.22 0.79
CA PRO A 117 -15.23 3.41 1.96
C PRO A 117 -15.38 1.89 1.76
N ARG A 118 -16.28 1.45 0.87
CA ARG A 118 -16.49 0.02 0.57
C ARG A 118 -15.34 -0.56 -0.22
N ASP A 119 -14.78 0.22 -1.14
CA ASP A 119 -13.67 -0.20 -2.00
C ASP A 119 -12.37 -0.39 -1.19
N LEU A 120 -12.26 0.28 -0.04
CA LEU A 120 -11.14 0.18 0.89
C LEU A 120 -11.34 -0.89 1.98
N HIS A 121 -12.40 -1.70 1.90
CA HIS A 121 -12.72 -2.74 2.87
C HIS A 121 -12.74 -2.24 4.33
N LEU A 122 -13.26 -1.03 4.58
CA LEU A 122 -13.26 -0.43 5.92
C LEU A 122 -14.13 -1.19 6.93
N ASP A 123 -15.09 -1.98 6.48
CA ASP A 123 -15.84 -2.93 7.28
C ASP A 123 -14.93 -4.02 7.89
N LYS A 124 -14.01 -4.58 7.10
CA LYS A 124 -13.00 -5.54 7.57
C LYS A 124 -12.00 -4.89 8.54
N LEU A 125 -11.55 -3.65 8.24
CA LEU A 125 -10.70 -2.90 9.15
C LEU A 125 -11.37 -2.72 10.51
N VAL A 126 -12.64 -2.30 10.54
CA VAL A 126 -13.40 -2.13 11.77
C VAL A 126 -13.52 -3.45 12.55
N SER A 127 -13.87 -4.53 11.86
CA SER A 127 -14.01 -5.85 12.49
C SER A 127 -12.69 -6.29 13.13
N ARG A 128 -11.55 -6.07 12.43
CA ARG A 128 -10.22 -6.40 12.95
C ARG A 128 -9.80 -5.50 14.11
N ALA A 129 -10.06 -4.19 14.02
CA ALA A 129 -9.70 -3.24 15.09
C ALA A 129 -10.55 -3.43 16.36
N ALA A 130 -11.76 -3.98 16.22
CA ALA A 130 -12.69 -4.20 17.32
C ALA A 130 -12.70 -5.66 17.84
N ASP A 131 -11.65 -6.44 17.56
CA ASP A 131 -11.52 -7.84 17.99
C ASP A 131 -11.28 -8.03 19.50
N GLY A 132 -11.06 -6.92 20.22
CA GLY A 132 -10.79 -6.89 21.66
C GLY A 132 -9.31 -7.06 22.02
N LEU A 133 -8.43 -7.30 21.05
CA LEU A 133 -6.97 -7.38 21.24
C LEU A 133 -6.29 -6.05 20.91
N VAL A 134 -6.77 -5.35 19.88
CA VAL A 134 -6.20 -4.07 19.43
C VAL A 134 -6.50 -2.97 20.43
N SER A 135 -5.45 -2.35 20.97
CA SER A 135 -5.53 -1.20 21.88
C SER A 135 -5.22 0.13 21.18
N GLU A 136 -4.43 0.11 20.13
CA GLU A 136 -4.06 1.29 19.36
C GLU A 136 -4.03 1.01 17.86
N VAL A 137 -4.63 1.91 17.08
CA VAL A 137 -4.55 1.91 15.62
C VAL A 137 -3.68 3.08 15.17
N VAL A 138 -2.57 2.76 14.49
CA VAL A 138 -1.64 3.73 13.91
C VAL A 138 -2.01 3.95 12.45
N LEU A 139 -2.41 5.16 12.08
CA LEU A 139 -2.70 5.51 10.69
C LEU A 139 -1.42 5.95 9.98
N ALA A 140 -0.98 5.15 9.02
CA ALA A 140 0.23 5.36 8.22
C ALA A 140 -0.11 5.56 6.74
N THR A 141 -1.22 6.24 6.44
CA THR A 141 -1.55 6.69 5.09
C THR A 141 -0.63 7.83 4.66
N ASN A 142 -0.48 8.03 3.36
CA ASN A 142 0.38 9.07 2.82
C ASN A 142 -0.09 10.48 3.23
N PHE A 143 0.83 11.45 3.26
CA PHE A 143 0.52 12.85 3.58
C PHE A 143 0.07 13.66 2.36
N THR A 144 -0.64 13.01 1.42
CA THR A 144 -1.37 13.65 0.33
C THR A 144 -2.75 14.10 0.81
N ASN A 145 -3.43 14.96 0.04
CA ASN A 145 -4.79 15.41 0.39
C ASN A 145 -5.76 14.24 0.56
N GLU A 146 -5.71 13.25 -0.34
CA GLU A 146 -6.53 12.06 -0.31
C GLU A 146 -6.15 11.15 0.87
N GLY A 147 -4.84 10.98 1.13
CA GLY A 147 -4.36 10.20 2.27
C GLY A 147 -4.73 10.82 3.62
N GLU A 148 -4.73 12.16 3.72
CA GLU A 148 -5.21 12.88 4.91
C GLU A 148 -6.72 12.75 5.09
N ALA A 149 -7.50 12.88 4.00
CA ALA A 149 -8.95 12.67 4.05
C ALA A 149 -9.28 11.23 4.47
N THR A 150 -8.53 10.25 3.95
CA THR A 150 -8.65 8.84 4.32
C THR A 150 -8.34 8.62 5.80
N ALA A 151 -7.22 9.18 6.29
CA ALA A 151 -6.86 9.09 7.70
C ALA A 151 -7.90 9.72 8.61
N HIS A 152 -8.39 10.90 8.24
CA HIS A 152 -9.43 11.59 9.03
C HIS A 152 -10.71 10.75 9.12
N TYR A 153 -11.19 10.25 7.99
CA TYR A 153 -12.39 9.40 7.93
C TYR A 153 -12.25 8.16 8.83
N ILE A 154 -11.13 7.43 8.69
CA ILE A 154 -10.85 6.22 9.49
C ILE A 154 -10.72 6.59 10.97
N SER A 155 -10.04 7.68 11.29
CA SER A 155 -9.87 8.15 12.68
C SER A 155 -11.21 8.39 13.37
N GLU A 156 -12.10 9.14 12.73
CA GLU A 156 -13.42 9.42 13.29
C GLU A 156 -14.26 8.14 13.48
N MET A 157 -14.21 7.26 12.48
CA MET A 157 -14.91 5.98 12.52
C MET A 157 -14.44 5.06 13.66
N LEU A 158 -13.13 5.01 13.94
CA LEU A 158 -12.54 4.16 14.97
C LEU A 158 -12.66 4.79 16.37
N LYS A 159 -12.46 6.11 16.50
CA LYS A 159 -12.67 6.84 17.75
C LYS A 159 -14.11 6.75 18.26
N ALA A 160 -15.10 6.80 17.35
CA ALA A 160 -16.50 6.58 17.69
C ALA A 160 -16.79 5.21 18.34
N ARG A 161 -15.84 4.27 18.22
CA ARG A 161 -15.87 2.93 18.83
C ARG A 161 -14.98 2.81 20.07
N GLY A 162 -14.40 3.92 20.54
CA GLY A 162 -13.57 3.97 21.73
C GLY A 162 -12.12 3.52 21.53
N LEU A 163 -11.68 3.34 20.27
CA LEU A 163 -10.30 2.93 19.97
C LEU A 163 -9.35 4.13 20.04
N LYS A 164 -8.15 3.91 20.56
CA LYS A 164 -7.06 4.87 20.50
C LYS A 164 -6.51 4.91 19.06
N VAL A 165 -6.51 6.08 18.45
CA VAL A 165 -6.00 6.29 17.11
C VAL A 165 -4.85 7.27 17.12
N SER A 166 -3.72 6.88 16.58
CA SER A 166 -2.54 7.71 16.38
C SER A 166 -2.19 7.85 14.89
N ARG A 167 -1.28 8.74 14.57
CA ARG A 167 -0.82 9.00 13.20
C ARG A 167 0.70 9.05 13.17
N LEU A 168 1.32 8.65 12.06
CA LEU A 168 2.75 8.87 11.88
C LEU A 168 3.08 10.35 12.08
N ALA A 169 4.18 10.61 12.78
CA ALA A 169 4.67 11.96 12.98
C ALA A 169 5.13 12.55 11.63
N ARG A 170 4.85 13.84 11.45
CA ARG A 170 5.43 14.63 10.37
C ARG A 170 6.70 15.29 10.88
N GLY A 171 7.67 15.49 9.99
CA GLY A 171 8.89 16.14 10.41
C GLY A 171 9.89 16.38 9.29
N VAL A 172 10.91 17.14 9.63
CA VAL A 172 12.08 17.35 8.77
C VAL A 172 12.86 16.03 8.69
N PRO A 173 13.31 15.60 7.50
CA PRO A 173 14.07 14.37 7.36
C PRO A 173 15.39 14.44 8.13
N VAL A 174 15.74 13.36 8.82
CA VAL A 174 16.99 13.25 9.56
C VAL A 174 18.17 13.16 8.58
N GLY A 175 19.25 13.91 8.85
CA GLY A 175 20.46 13.91 8.02
C GLY A 175 20.42 14.89 6.84
N GLY A 176 19.33 15.64 6.67
CA GLY A 176 19.26 16.72 5.68
C GLY A 176 19.52 18.11 6.29
N GLU A 177 20.01 19.04 5.49
CA GLU A 177 20.10 20.44 5.87
C GLU A 177 18.77 21.16 5.62
N LEU A 178 18.37 22.08 6.53
CA LEU A 178 17.07 22.76 6.47
C LEU A 178 16.86 23.55 5.17
N GLU A 179 17.93 24.03 4.55
CA GLU A 179 17.85 24.81 3.30
C GLU A 179 17.36 23.99 2.10
N TYR A 180 17.45 22.64 2.16
CA TYR A 180 16.97 21.74 1.10
C TYR A 180 15.57 21.18 1.38
N VAL A 181 14.97 21.53 2.51
CA VAL A 181 13.63 21.10 2.87
C VAL A 181 12.61 22.13 2.39
N ASP A 182 11.53 21.68 1.77
CA ASP A 182 10.47 22.59 1.32
C ASP A 182 9.82 23.36 2.49
N ALA A 183 9.42 24.60 2.20
CA ALA A 183 8.87 25.51 3.19
C ALA A 183 7.60 24.97 3.87
N GLY A 184 6.79 24.18 3.17
CA GLY A 184 5.58 23.57 3.72
C GLY A 184 5.91 22.53 4.80
N THR A 185 6.89 21.68 4.55
CA THR A 185 7.39 20.70 5.53
C THR A 185 7.96 21.38 6.76
N ILE A 186 8.77 22.45 6.58
CA ILE A 186 9.33 23.23 7.70
C ILE A 186 8.21 23.90 8.51
N ALA A 187 7.26 24.56 7.84
CA ALA A 187 6.13 25.21 8.51
C ALA A 187 5.33 24.20 9.34
N ARG A 188 5.08 23.02 8.79
CA ARG A 188 4.34 21.98 9.49
C ARG A 188 5.11 21.43 10.69
N ALA A 189 6.42 21.16 10.53
CA ALA A 189 7.29 20.71 11.62
C ALA A 189 7.35 21.75 12.76
N MET A 190 7.32 23.04 12.44
CA MET A 190 7.26 24.12 13.44
C MET A 190 5.94 24.16 14.21
N LEU A 191 4.81 23.86 13.54
CA LEU A 191 3.50 23.76 14.21
C LEU A 191 3.43 22.53 15.13
N ASP A 192 3.97 21.40 14.68
CA ASP A 192 3.94 20.12 15.38
C ASP A 192 5.18 19.91 16.30
N ARG A 193 5.98 20.98 16.57
CA ARG A 193 7.18 20.92 17.39
C ARG A 193 6.92 20.35 18.77
N ARG A 194 7.89 19.58 19.26
CA ARG A 194 7.87 18.98 20.62
C ARG A 194 8.88 19.69 21.51
N SER A 195 8.62 19.69 22.81
CA SER A 195 9.62 20.07 23.82
C SER A 195 10.80 19.10 23.76
N ALA A 196 12.03 19.64 23.79
CA ALA A 196 13.27 18.86 23.83
C ALA A 196 13.55 18.39 25.26
#